data_9fa9d575705bbfacda62dafcde3a3cb8
#
_entry.id   9fa9d575705bbfacda62dafcde3a3cb8
#
_cell.length_a   1.000
_cell.length_b   1.000
_cell.length_c   1.000
_cell.angle_alpha   90.00
_cell.angle_beta   90.00
_cell.angle_gamma   90.00
#
_symmetry.space_group_name_H-M   'P 1'
#
loop_
_entity.id
_entity.type
_entity.pdbx_description
1 polymer ?
#
loop_
_entity_poly.entity_id
_entity_poly.type
_entity_poly.pdbx_seq_one_letter_code
_entity_poly.pdbx_strand_id
1 'polypeptide(L)'
;MEPFVHEQSIVRKIWGHSDTVLLVFAGASAEFALNKAVDWLYFTGRLPSDPMGRLFSTVVYAQKIVFAGSDAAFAAIDRISSIHRGVEQQRNDRIPDEAYLDVLFMLIDYSIRSFELLQRKLSREERVEVFNVFYRVGARMGLKGLPSGYDEWVKMRTAYLNENLVRSNLSLDLYRQYKQHLGSFRYQLLLQAQTLLVPEKVRQLLLLPSFPLLWPAVQLYKGLRLLRMDSWLKNGLVPASYRTQAGGLDIS
;
A
#
# COMPACT_ATOMS: atom_id res chain seq x y z
N MET A 1 8.06 12.42 24.65
CA MET A 1 6.77 11.92 24.11
C MET A 1 7.05 10.54 23.54
N GLU A 2 6.30 9.53 23.95
CA GLU A 2 6.54 8.15 23.50
C GLU A 2 6.19 8.01 22.01
N PRO A 3 7.07 7.43 21.17
CA PRO A 3 6.79 7.25 19.76
C PRO A 3 5.71 6.18 19.56
N PHE A 4 4.79 6.37 18.59
CA PHE A 4 3.79 5.36 18.24
C PHE A 4 4.45 4.09 17.71
N VAL A 5 5.51 4.22 16.91
CA VAL A 5 6.35 3.11 16.45
C VAL A 5 7.77 3.36 16.96
N HIS A 6 8.35 2.37 17.62
CA HIS A 6 9.70 2.48 18.18
C HIS A 6 10.72 2.89 17.12
N GLU A 7 11.74 3.69 17.48
CA GLU A 7 12.71 4.25 16.53
C GLU A 7 13.50 3.20 15.75
N GLN A 8 13.82 2.07 16.38
CA GLN A 8 14.55 0.95 15.76
C GLN A 8 13.64 -0.04 15.03
N SER A 9 12.32 0.19 15.00
CA SER A 9 11.33 -0.68 14.41
C SER A 9 11.61 -0.98 12.94
N ILE A 10 11.35 -2.25 12.55
CA ILE A 10 11.36 -2.63 11.13
C ILE A 10 10.31 -1.86 10.33
N VAL A 11 9.19 -1.45 10.95
CA VAL A 11 8.15 -0.67 10.28
C VAL A 11 8.66 0.70 9.88
N ARG A 12 9.47 1.38 10.71
CA ARG A 12 10.13 2.64 10.32
C ARG A 12 11.12 2.44 9.18
N LYS A 13 11.86 1.33 9.17
CA LYS A 13 12.76 0.99 8.05
C LYS A 13 12.00 0.75 6.74
N ILE A 14 10.82 0.12 6.80
CA ILE A 14 9.96 -0.10 5.63
C ILE A 14 9.42 1.23 5.11
N TRP A 15 8.82 2.03 5.98
CA TRP A 15 8.07 3.24 5.62
C TRP A 15 8.93 4.50 5.52
N GLY A 16 10.20 4.44 5.93
CA GLY A 16 11.17 5.52 5.79
C GLY A 16 11.86 5.58 4.42
N HIS A 17 11.65 4.60 3.55
CA HIS A 17 12.27 4.56 2.23
C HIS A 17 11.24 4.69 1.13
N SER A 18 11.36 5.72 0.32
CA SER A 18 10.43 6.04 -0.78
C SER A 18 10.26 4.92 -1.78
N ASP A 19 11.32 4.20 -2.14
CA ASP A 19 11.27 3.06 -3.05
C ASP A 19 10.40 1.91 -2.50
N THR A 20 10.57 1.59 -1.21
CA THR A 20 9.78 0.56 -0.53
C THR A 20 8.31 0.98 -0.47
N VAL A 21 8.04 2.23 -0.10
CA VAL A 21 6.69 2.79 -0.02
C VAL A 21 6.00 2.78 -1.39
N LEU A 22 6.71 3.19 -2.46
CA LEU A 22 6.16 3.15 -3.82
C LEU A 22 5.78 1.72 -4.24
N LEU A 23 6.57 0.71 -3.84
CA LEU A 23 6.24 -0.68 -4.10
C LEU A 23 5.06 -1.17 -3.26
N VAL A 24 4.95 -0.78 -1.97
CA VAL A 24 3.75 -1.07 -1.16
C VAL A 24 2.50 -0.64 -1.91
N PHE A 25 2.50 0.58 -2.45
CA PHE A 25 1.33 1.10 -3.16
C PHE A 25 1.16 0.52 -4.56
N ALA A 26 2.24 0.15 -5.25
CA ALA A 26 2.12 -0.57 -6.52
C ALA A 26 1.37 -1.91 -6.33
N GLY A 27 1.72 -2.67 -5.30
CA GLY A 27 1.01 -3.91 -4.96
C GLY A 27 -0.40 -3.67 -4.47
N ALA A 28 -0.59 -2.77 -3.50
CA ALA A 28 -1.89 -2.45 -2.94
C ALA A 28 -2.87 -1.92 -4.00
N SER A 29 -2.41 -1.09 -4.95
CA SER A 29 -3.25 -0.56 -6.03
C SER A 29 -3.77 -1.65 -6.98
N ALA A 30 -2.97 -2.70 -7.22
CA ALA A 30 -3.36 -3.84 -8.04
C ALA A 30 -4.50 -4.64 -7.38
N GLU A 31 -4.32 -4.96 -6.12
CA GLU A 31 -5.31 -5.73 -5.37
C GLU A 31 -6.57 -4.92 -5.11
N PHE A 32 -6.40 -3.63 -4.74
CA PHE A 32 -7.54 -2.75 -4.51
C PHE A 32 -8.42 -2.58 -5.74
N ALA A 33 -7.83 -2.54 -6.95
CA ALA A 33 -8.58 -2.48 -8.20
C ALA A 33 -9.50 -3.71 -8.43
N LEU A 34 -9.20 -4.82 -7.77
CA LEU A 34 -9.99 -6.04 -7.81
C LEU A 34 -10.95 -6.20 -6.62
N ASN A 35 -10.84 -5.36 -5.59
CA ASN A 35 -11.65 -5.48 -4.40
C ASN A 35 -13.12 -5.23 -4.71
N LYS A 36 -14.02 -6.03 -4.15
CA LYS A 36 -15.47 -5.88 -4.33
C LYS A 36 -15.99 -4.52 -3.89
N ALA A 37 -15.32 -3.88 -2.92
CA ALA A 37 -15.67 -2.55 -2.42
C ALA A 37 -14.99 -1.39 -3.19
N VAL A 38 -14.38 -1.63 -4.35
CA VAL A 38 -13.73 -0.58 -5.16
C VAL A 38 -14.68 0.54 -5.58
N ASP A 39 -15.98 0.27 -5.69
CA ASP A 39 -17.02 1.24 -5.99
C ASP A 39 -17.12 2.38 -4.97
N TRP A 40 -16.77 2.14 -3.71
CA TRP A 40 -16.69 3.18 -2.68
C TRP A 40 -15.69 4.28 -3.00
N LEU A 41 -14.57 3.93 -3.64
CA LEU A 41 -13.60 4.93 -4.10
C LEU A 41 -14.10 5.69 -5.35
N TYR A 42 -14.84 5.01 -6.22
CA TYR A 42 -15.44 5.65 -7.38
C TYR A 42 -16.54 6.64 -7.00
N PHE A 43 -17.30 6.35 -5.94
CA PHE A 43 -18.35 7.24 -5.45
C PHE A 43 -17.86 8.68 -5.22
N THR A 44 -16.68 8.86 -4.65
CA THR A 44 -16.12 10.19 -4.41
C THR A 44 -15.63 10.91 -5.66
N GLY A 45 -15.53 10.24 -6.80
CA GLY A 45 -14.98 10.74 -8.05
C GLY A 45 -13.46 11.05 -8.02
N ARG A 46 -12.83 10.97 -6.85
CA ARG A 46 -11.41 11.35 -6.67
C ARG A 46 -10.44 10.31 -7.21
N LEU A 47 -10.78 9.03 -7.10
CA LEU A 47 -9.88 7.98 -7.56
C LEU A 47 -9.73 7.98 -9.08
N PRO A 48 -10.80 8.01 -9.90
CA PRO A 48 -10.64 8.05 -11.33
C PRO A 48 -10.03 9.37 -11.84
N SER A 49 -10.26 10.51 -11.15
CA SER A 49 -9.75 11.81 -11.59
C SER A 49 -8.28 12.05 -11.25
N ASP A 50 -7.79 11.54 -10.12
CA ASP A 50 -6.39 11.67 -9.69
C ASP A 50 -5.95 10.46 -8.84
N PRO A 51 -5.70 9.30 -9.46
CA PRO A 51 -5.29 8.09 -8.73
C PRO A 51 -3.93 8.25 -8.05
N MET A 52 -3.03 9.06 -8.63
CA MET A 52 -1.69 9.28 -8.05
C MET A 52 -1.76 10.20 -6.83
N GLY A 53 -2.48 11.31 -6.90
CA GLY A 53 -2.67 12.20 -5.74
C GLY A 53 -3.38 11.50 -4.60
N ARG A 54 -4.35 10.62 -4.90
CA ARG A 54 -4.99 9.78 -3.88
C ARG A 54 -4.00 8.85 -3.20
N LEU A 55 -3.13 8.21 -3.96
CA LEU A 55 -2.07 7.35 -3.46
C LEU A 55 -1.12 8.13 -2.54
N PHE A 56 -0.57 9.27 -2.99
CA PHE A 56 0.35 10.07 -2.18
C PHE A 56 -0.30 10.60 -0.91
N SER A 57 -1.58 10.99 -0.94
CA SER A 57 -2.29 11.40 0.28
C SER A 57 -2.36 10.28 1.31
N THR A 58 -2.59 9.04 0.88
CA THR A 58 -2.61 7.86 1.76
C THR A 58 -1.22 7.61 2.38
N VAL A 59 -0.15 7.72 1.58
CA VAL A 59 1.24 7.61 2.07
C VAL A 59 1.52 8.62 3.18
N VAL A 60 1.17 9.89 2.95
CA VAL A 60 1.41 10.96 3.94
C VAL A 60 0.73 10.65 5.27
N TYR A 61 -0.49 10.13 5.26
CA TYR A 61 -1.17 9.71 6.50
C TYR A 61 -0.46 8.52 7.17
N ALA A 62 -0.07 7.51 6.40
CA ALA A 62 0.64 6.37 6.95
C ALA A 62 1.99 6.77 7.58
N GLN A 63 2.75 7.65 6.92
CA GLN A 63 4.01 8.17 7.47
C GLN A 63 3.78 9.02 8.71
N LYS A 64 2.75 9.88 8.73
CA LYS A 64 2.38 10.63 9.94
C LYS A 64 2.07 9.72 11.13
N ILE A 65 1.51 8.53 10.90
CA ILE A 65 1.26 7.56 11.97
C ILE A 65 2.58 6.90 12.40
N VAL A 66 3.38 6.43 11.44
CA VAL A 66 4.60 5.65 11.72
C VAL A 66 5.69 6.47 12.40
N PHE A 67 5.84 7.76 12.04
CA PHE A 67 6.96 8.60 12.52
C PHE A 67 6.59 9.60 13.62
N ALA A 68 5.33 9.69 13.99
CA ALA A 68 4.87 10.60 15.03
C ALA A 68 4.98 10.02 16.45
N GLY A 69 4.90 10.89 17.44
CA GLY A 69 4.57 10.48 18.80
C GLY A 69 3.12 9.95 18.90
N SER A 70 2.84 9.19 19.95
CA SER A 70 1.56 8.46 20.10
C SER A 70 0.33 9.35 19.95
N ASP A 71 0.31 10.54 20.57
CA ASP A 71 -0.85 11.44 20.51
C ASP A 71 -1.11 11.95 19.09
N ALA A 72 -0.05 12.33 18.36
CA ALA A 72 -0.17 12.80 16.99
C ALA A 72 -0.56 11.66 16.02
N ALA A 73 -0.07 10.45 16.28
CA ALA A 73 -0.47 9.27 15.52
C ALA A 73 -1.94 8.94 15.72
N PHE A 74 -2.44 8.97 16.97
CA PHE A 74 -3.86 8.78 17.27
C PHE A 74 -4.72 9.85 16.62
N ALA A 75 -4.32 11.12 16.67
CA ALA A 75 -5.04 12.21 16.00
C ALA A 75 -5.11 11.99 14.49
N ALA A 76 -4.02 11.47 13.85
CA ALA A 76 -4.02 11.15 12.43
C ALA A 76 -4.98 9.98 12.10
N ILE A 77 -5.02 8.94 12.94
CA ILE A 77 -5.94 7.79 12.79
C ILE A 77 -7.39 8.26 12.96
N ASP A 78 -7.68 9.07 13.96
CA ASP A 78 -9.03 9.63 14.21
C ASP A 78 -9.48 10.50 13.03
N ARG A 79 -8.55 11.25 12.43
CA ARG A 79 -8.83 12.03 11.22
C ARG A 79 -9.20 11.15 10.02
N ILE A 80 -8.49 10.02 9.81
CA ILE A 80 -8.84 9.03 8.77
C ILE A 80 -10.26 8.51 9.00
N SER A 81 -10.59 8.11 10.24
CA SER A 81 -11.92 7.63 10.60
C SER A 81 -13.00 8.69 10.35
N SER A 82 -12.71 9.96 10.62
CA SER A 82 -13.62 11.07 10.34
C SER A 82 -13.87 11.26 8.82
N ILE A 83 -12.81 11.14 8.00
CA ILE A 83 -12.93 11.21 6.53
C ILE A 83 -13.84 10.09 6.02
N HIS A 84 -13.66 8.85 6.48
CA HIS A 84 -14.48 7.73 6.08
C HIS A 84 -15.95 7.92 6.47
N ARG A 85 -16.22 8.32 7.71
CA ARG A 85 -17.60 8.66 8.14
C ARG A 85 -18.23 9.75 7.28
N GLY A 86 -17.44 10.75 6.85
CA GLY A 86 -17.95 11.77 5.92
C GLY A 86 -18.35 11.22 4.56
N VAL A 87 -17.60 10.24 4.04
CA VAL A 87 -17.96 9.55 2.78
C VAL A 87 -19.20 8.69 2.97
N GLU A 88 -19.32 7.96 4.08
CA GLU A 88 -20.51 7.15 4.42
C GLU A 88 -21.77 8.02 4.50
N GLN A 89 -21.68 9.16 5.17
CA GLN A 89 -22.79 10.12 5.25
C GLN A 89 -23.20 10.67 3.88
N GLN A 90 -22.24 11.02 3.02
CA GLN A 90 -22.51 11.51 1.67
C GLN A 90 -23.17 10.45 0.79
N ARG A 91 -22.82 9.18 0.96
CA ARG A 91 -23.38 8.04 0.23
C ARG A 91 -24.69 7.53 0.85
N ASN A 92 -25.01 7.95 2.07
CA ASN A 92 -26.10 7.42 2.90
C ASN A 92 -26.04 5.89 3.02
N ASP A 93 -24.82 5.36 3.18
CA ASP A 93 -24.53 3.92 3.28
C ASP A 93 -23.27 3.73 4.14
N ARG A 94 -22.97 2.49 4.57
CA ARG A 94 -21.82 2.15 5.38
C ARG A 94 -20.78 1.39 4.57
N ILE A 95 -19.51 1.77 4.71
CA ILE A 95 -18.39 0.98 4.19
C ILE A 95 -18.39 -0.36 4.96
N PRO A 96 -18.43 -1.51 4.27
CA PRO A 96 -18.38 -2.82 4.93
C PRO A 96 -17.12 -2.97 5.80
N ASP A 97 -17.27 -3.59 6.97
CA ASP A 97 -16.13 -3.84 7.87
C ASP A 97 -15.03 -4.66 7.16
N GLU A 98 -15.40 -5.58 6.28
CA GLU A 98 -14.49 -6.37 5.45
C GLU A 98 -13.65 -5.50 4.51
N ALA A 99 -14.20 -4.41 3.97
CA ALA A 99 -13.46 -3.49 3.11
C ALA A 99 -12.37 -2.74 3.87
N TYR A 100 -12.62 -2.36 5.12
CA TYR A 100 -11.60 -1.79 6.00
C TYR A 100 -10.50 -2.81 6.33
N LEU A 101 -10.90 -4.04 6.66
CA LEU A 101 -9.95 -5.12 6.96
C LEU A 101 -9.10 -5.48 5.75
N ASP A 102 -9.69 -5.53 4.54
CA ASP A 102 -8.95 -5.76 3.30
C ASP A 102 -7.83 -4.74 3.10
N VAL A 103 -8.14 -3.44 3.26
CA VAL A 103 -7.13 -2.37 3.12
C VAL A 103 -6.04 -2.50 4.19
N LEU A 104 -6.42 -2.78 5.44
CA LEU A 104 -5.46 -2.98 6.53
C LEU A 104 -4.54 -4.17 6.23
N PHE A 105 -5.09 -5.26 5.74
CA PHE A 105 -4.35 -6.48 5.39
C PHE A 105 -3.43 -6.27 4.19
N MET A 106 -3.86 -5.48 3.19
CA MET A 106 -2.99 -5.04 2.10
C MET A 106 -1.78 -4.27 2.62
N LEU A 107 -1.98 -3.32 3.53
CA LEU A 107 -0.89 -2.52 4.09
C LEU A 107 0.14 -3.39 4.83
N ILE A 108 -0.31 -4.40 5.58
CA ILE A 108 0.57 -5.37 6.26
C ILE A 108 1.34 -6.20 5.22
N ASP A 109 0.63 -6.88 4.32
CA ASP A 109 1.21 -7.84 3.37
C ASP A 109 2.18 -7.16 2.40
N TYR A 110 1.78 -6.03 1.81
CA TYR A 110 2.65 -5.30 0.87
C TYR A 110 3.81 -4.58 1.55
N SER A 111 3.70 -4.20 2.83
CA SER A 111 4.85 -3.73 3.62
C SER A 111 5.92 -4.82 3.71
N ILE A 112 5.52 -6.04 4.06
CA ILE A 112 6.40 -7.22 4.14
C ILE A 112 7.00 -7.54 2.77
N ARG A 113 6.15 -7.70 1.74
CA ARG A 113 6.57 -8.10 0.37
C ARG A 113 7.52 -7.09 -0.26
N SER A 114 7.25 -5.80 -0.12
CA SER A 114 8.07 -4.74 -0.73
C SER A 114 9.45 -4.68 -0.09
N PHE A 115 9.53 -4.79 1.22
CA PHE A 115 10.80 -4.85 1.92
C PHE A 115 11.59 -6.11 1.53
N GLU A 116 10.93 -7.27 1.51
CA GLU A 116 11.58 -8.53 1.14
C GLU A 116 12.05 -8.57 -0.31
N LEU A 117 11.34 -7.89 -1.21
CA LEU A 117 11.76 -7.75 -2.60
C LEU A 117 13.03 -6.93 -2.74
N LEU A 118 13.14 -5.79 -2.04
CA LEU A 118 14.25 -4.86 -2.19
C LEU A 118 15.45 -5.15 -1.28
N GLN A 119 15.25 -5.86 -0.18
CA GLN A 119 16.29 -6.04 0.83
C GLN A 119 16.53 -7.51 1.16
N ARG A 120 15.96 -7.99 2.25
CA ARG A 120 16.08 -9.36 2.75
C ARG A 120 14.75 -9.88 3.26
N LYS A 121 14.67 -11.17 3.44
CA LYS A 121 13.53 -11.77 4.15
C LYS A 121 13.45 -11.23 5.58
N LEU A 122 12.22 -10.95 6.02
CA LEU A 122 11.93 -10.58 7.40
C LEU A 122 11.89 -11.84 8.27
N SER A 123 12.37 -11.71 9.51
CA SER A 123 12.18 -12.75 10.52
C SER A 123 10.68 -12.86 10.89
N ARG A 124 10.32 -13.91 11.64
CA ARG A 124 8.96 -14.06 12.15
C ARG A 124 8.59 -12.91 13.09
N GLU A 125 9.52 -12.53 13.98
CA GLU A 125 9.35 -11.44 14.94
C GLU A 125 9.13 -10.10 14.24
N GLU A 126 9.90 -9.81 13.19
CA GLU A 126 9.76 -8.60 12.38
C GLU A 126 8.39 -8.57 11.66
N ARG A 127 7.91 -9.68 11.14
CA ARG A 127 6.57 -9.77 10.52
C ARG A 127 5.45 -9.58 11.54
N VAL A 128 5.61 -10.15 12.74
CA VAL A 128 4.69 -9.95 13.87
C VAL A 128 4.68 -8.47 14.28
N GLU A 129 5.83 -7.80 14.27
CA GLU A 129 5.92 -6.37 14.57
C GLU A 129 5.16 -5.53 13.54
N VAL A 130 5.34 -5.81 12.23
CA VAL A 130 4.56 -5.14 11.17
C VAL A 130 3.06 -5.33 11.42
N PHE A 131 2.63 -6.56 11.66
CA PHE A 131 1.23 -6.84 11.98
C PHE A 131 0.75 -6.04 13.19
N ASN A 132 1.48 -6.03 14.31
CA ASN A 132 1.08 -5.36 15.55
C ASN A 132 0.92 -3.85 15.38
N VAL A 133 1.77 -3.20 14.58
CA VAL A 133 1.65 -1.76 14.32
C VAL A 133 0.34 -1.46 13.59
N PHE A 134 0.03 -2.19 12.52
CA PHE A 134 -1.21 -1.98 11.78
C PHE A 134 -2.45 -2.47 12.53
N TYR A 135 -2.33 -3.53 13.35
CA TYR A 135 -3.39 -3.95 14.26
C TYR A 135 -3.80 -2.80 15.19
N ARG A 136 -2.85 -2.08 15.78
CA ARG A 136 -3.13 -0.91 16.64
C ARG A 136 -3.84 0.20 15.87
N VAL A 137 -3.53 0.40 14.59
CA VAL A 137 -4.26 1.35 13.72
C VAL A 137 -5.71 0.89 13.57
N GLY A 138 -5.95 -0.35 13.20
CA GLY A 138 -7.29 -0.93 13.05
C GLY A 138 -8.09 -0.89 14.35
N ALA A 139 -7.47 -1.23 15.47
CA ALA A 139 -8.08 -1.18 16.80
C ALA A 139 -8.48 0.25 17.20
N ARG A 140 -7.62 1.27 16.95
CA ARG A 140 -7.96 2.68 17.19
C ARG A 140 -9.10 3.16 16.30
N MET A 141 -9.19 2.66 15.05
CA MET A 141 -10.33 2.95 14.17
C MET A 141 -11.62 2.28 14.60
N GLY A 142 -11.56 1.34 15.54
CA GLY A 142 -12.73 0.58 16.03
C GLY A 142 -13.19 -0.50 15.04
N LEU A 143 -12.28 -1.01 14.19
CA LEU A 143 -12.63 -2.05 13.21
C LEU A 143 -13.05 -3.35 13.91
N LYS A 144 -14.12 -3.94 13.42
CA LYS A 144 -14.61 -5.25 13.90
C LYS A 144 -13.93 -6.39 13.14
N GLY A 145 -13.84 -7.54 13.77
CA GLY A 145 -13.28 -8.73 13.14
C GLY A 145 -11.77 -8.70 12.96
N LEU A 146 -11.05 -7.88 13.73
CA LEU A 146 -9.59 -7.89 13.74
C LEU A 146 -9.08 -9.28 14.23
N PRO A 147 -8.05 -9.85 13.57
CA PRO A 147 -7.45 -11.10 14.00
C PRO A 147 -6.77 -10.96 15.36
N SER A 148 -6.83 -11.99 16.20
CA SER A 148 -6.23 -12.02 17.54
C SER A 148 -4.69 -12.03 17.52
N GLY A 149 -4.07 -12.32 16.36
CA GLY A 149 -2.62 -12.37 16.20
C GLY A 149 -2.20 -12.62 14.76
N TYR A 150 -0.88 -12.62 14.56
CA TYR A 150 -0.27 -12.76 13.22
C TYR A 150 -0.68 -14.05 12.50
N ASP A 151 -0.74 -15.19 13.19
CA ASP A 151 -1.08 -16.47 12.56
C ASP A 151 -2.54 -16.55 12.12
N GLU A 152 -3.45 -15.93 12.87
CA GLU A 152 -4.84 -15.77 12.44
C GLU A 152 -4.95 -14.79 11.25
N TRP A 153 -4.21 -13.69 11.31
CA TRP A 153 -4.13 -12.77 10.17
C TRP A 153 -3.71 -13.47 8.88
N VAL A 154 -2.70 -14.34 8.92
CA VAL A 154 -2.24 -15.09 7.73
C VAL A 154 -3.39 -15.94 7.14
N LYS A 155 -4.18 -16.59 7.99
CA LYS A 155 -5.35 -17.38 7.55
C LYS A 155 -6.43 -16.50 6.95
N MET A 156 -6.80 -15.43 7.66
CA MET A 156 -7.80 -14.46 7.18
C MET A 156 -7.37 -13.79 5.89
N ARG A 157 -6.10 -13.39 5.77
CA ARG A 157 -5.54 -12.81 4.55
C ARG A 157 -5.70 -13.73 3.36
N THR A 158 -5.46 -15.02 3.53
CA THR A 158 -5.64 -16.03 2.48
C THR A 158 -7.10 -16.18 2.07
N ALA A 159 -8.01 -16.20 3.04
CA ALA A 159 -9.46 -16.25 2.78
C ALA A 159 -9.92 -15.01 1.99
N TYR A 160 -9.54 -13.81 2.43
CA TYR A 160 -9.91 -12.55 1.79
C TYR A 160 -9.42 -12.44 0.34
N LEU A 161 -8.20 -12.90 0.05
CA LEU A 161 -7.70 -12.96 -1.33
C LEU A 161 -8.57 -13.83 -2.25
N ASN A 162 -9.16 -14.89 -1.71
CA ASN A 162 -10.00 -15.80 -2.48
C ASN A 162 -11.46 -15.32 -2.61
N GLU A 163 -11.98 -14.63 -1.60
CA GLU A 163 -13.40 -14.31 -1.47
C GLU A 163 -13.75 -12.88 -1.91
N ASN A 164 -12.85 -11.91 -1.69
CA ASN A 164 -13.15 -10.49 -1.85
C ASN A 164 -12.64 -9.87 -3.16
N LEU A 165 -11.97 -10.65 -4.00
CA LEU A 165 -11.41 -10.15 -5.25
C LEU A 165 -12.22 -10.58 -6.46
N VAL A 166 -12.54 -9.62 -7.32
CA VAL A 166 -13.24 -9.84 -8.60
C VAL A 166 -12.73 -8.85 -9.65
N ARG A 167 -12.54 -9.32 -10.88
CA ARG A 167 -12.26 -8.42 -12.00
C ARG A 167 -13.57 -7.84 -12.52
N SER A 168 -13.78 -6.57 -12.30
CA SER A 168 -14.98 -5.82 -12.67
C SER A 168 -14.70 -4.78 -13.77
N ASN A 169 -15.75 -4.13 -14.28
CA ASN A 169 -15.60 -2.98 -15.18
C ASN A 169 -14.86 -1.81 -14.49
N LEU A 170 -15.03 -1.63 -13.18
CA LEU A 170 -14.29 -0.63 -12.42
C LEU A 170 -12.80 -0.95 -12.35
N SER A 171 -12.43 -2.23 -12.22
CA SER A 171 -11.04 -2.67 -12.31
C SER A 171 -10.41 -2.28 -13.65
N LEU A 172 -11.11 -2.53 -14.75
CA LEU A 172 -10.64 -2.20 -16.10
C LEU A 172 -10.52 -0.68 -16.31
N ASP A 173 -11.51 0.06 -15.81
CA ASP A 173 -11.48 1.52 -15.89
C ASP A 173 -10.30 2.09 -15.08
N LEU A 174 -10.08 1.63 -13.87
CA LEU A 174 -8.99 2.10 -13.03
C LEU A 174 -7.62 1.87 -13.70
N TYR A 175 -7.42 0.74 -14.37
CA TYR A 175 -6.20 0.49 -15.12
C TYR A 175 -6.06 1.39 -16.35
N ARG A 176 -7.17 1.80 -16.99
CA ARG A 176 -7.15 2.84 -18.04
C ARG A 176 -6.70 4.20 -17.45
N GLN A 177 -7.23 4.58 -16.28
CA GLN A 177 -6.84 5.80 -15.58
C GLN A 177 -5.35 5.77 -15.20
N TYR A 178 -4.84 4.64 -14.67
CA TYR A 178 -3.40 4.50 -14.42
C TYR A 178 -2.57 4.74 -15.68
N LYS A 179 -2.97 4.16 -16.82
CA LYS A 179 -2.26 4.35 -18.09
C LYS A 179 -2.30 5.81 -18.56
N GLN A 180 -3.43 6.49 -18.43
CA GLN A 180 -3.58 7.89 -18.82
C GLN A 180 -2.69 8.82 -17.97
N HIS A 181 -2.69 8.65 -16.64
CA HIS A 181 -1.92 9.51 -15.73
C HIS A 181 -0.42 9.21 -15.72
N LEU A 182 -0.01 7.98 -15.90
CA LEU A 182 1.39 7.58 -15.88
C LEU A 182 2.08 7.69 -17.25
N GLY A 183 1.31 7.62 -18.33
CA GLY A 183 1.84 7.41 -19.67
C GLY A 183 2.33 5.98 -19.90
N SER A 184 2.57 5.60 -21.15
CA SER A 184 2.81 4.20 -21.51
C SER A 184 4.03 3.59 -20.82
N PHE A 185 5.13 4.31 -20.70
CA PHE A 185 6.37 3.79 -20.11
C PHE A 185 6.22 3.48 -18.62
N ARG A 186 5.75 4.45 -17.81
CA ARG A 186 5.59 4.26 -16.37
C ARG A 186 4.48 3.26 -16.04
N TYR A 187 3.44 3.20 -16.89
CA TYR A 187 2.41 2.19 -16.77
C TYR A 187 2.98 0.77 -16.95
N GLN A 188 3.87 0.54 -17.93
CA GLN A 188 4.54 -0.75 -18.07
C GLN A 188 5.43 -1.07 -16.86
N LEU A 189 6.14 -0.08 -16.32
CA LEU A 189 6.91 -0.26 -15.08
C LEU A 189 6.01 -0.64 -13.89
N LEU A 190 4.83 0.00 -13.77
CA LEU A 190 3.84 -0.35 -12.75
C LEU A 190 3.40 -1.82 -12.88
N LEU A 191 3.03 -2.26 -14.09
CA LEU A 191 2.62 -3.65 -14.32
C LEU A 191 3.72 -4.65 -13.95
N GLN A 192 4.97 -4.35 -14.30
CA GLN A 192 6.11 -5.19 -13.95
C GLN A 192 6.39 -5.20 -12.44
N ALA A 193 6.28 -4.07 -11.75
CA ALA A 193 6.40 -3.98 -10.30
C ALA A 193 5.29 -4.80 -9.62
N GLN A 194 4.06 -4.68 -10.09
CA GLN A 194 2.92 -5.47 -9.62
C GLN A 194 3.16 -6.96 -9.82
N THR A 195 3.68 -7.39 -10.98
CA THR A 195 4.00 -8.81 -11.25
C THR A 195 5.00 -9.38 -10.24
N LEU A 196 5.93 -8.57 -9.72
CA LEU A 196 6.91 -8.99 -8.72
C LEU A 196 6.35 -9.09 -7.30
N LEU A 197 5.28 -8.34 -7.00
CA LEU A 197 4.80 -8.13 -5.63
C LEU A 197 3.53 -8.88 -5.30
N VAL A 198 2.59 -8.95 -6.26
CA VAL A 198 1.23 -9.38 -5.95
C VAL A 198 1.12 -10.90 -5.70
N PRO A 199 0.17 -11.33 -4.87
CA PRO A 199 -0.20 -12.73 -4.75
C PRO A 199 -0.64 -13.32 -6.10
N GLU A 200 -0.49 -14.62 -6.24
CA GLU A 200 -0.84 -15.36 -7.47
C GLU A 200 -2.28 -15.10 -7.93
N LYS A 201 -3.24 -15.06 -6.98
CA LYS A 201 -4.65 -14.78 -7.28
C LYS A 201 -4.84 -13.42 -7.94
N VAL A 202 -4.17 -12.38 -7.43
CA VAL A 202 -4.22 -11.02 -7.99
C VAL A 202 -3.60 -11.01 -9.39
N ARG A 203 -2.46 -11.69 -9.57
CA ARG A 203 -1.77 -11.81 -10.85
C ARG A 203 -2.66 -12.45 -11.91
N GLN A 204 -3.36 -13.53 -11.57
CA GLN A 204 -4.27 -14.23 -12.46
C GLN A 204 -5.48 -13.37 -12.85
N LEU A 205 -6.14 -12.72 -11.89
CA LEU A 205 -7.31 -11.89 -12.14
C LEU A 205 -6.98 -10.67 -13.01
N LEU A 206 -5.82 -10.07 -12.84
CA LEU A 206 -5.36 -8.93 -13.64
C LEU A 206 -4.73 -9.33 -14.98
N LEU A 207 -4.51 -10.62 -15.21
CA LEU A 207 -3.80 -11.15 -16.40
C LEU A 207 -2.39 -10.54 -16.52
N LEU A 208 -1.70 -10.36 -15.39
CA LEU A 208 -0.32 -9.85 -15.40
C LEU A 208 0.63 -10.91 -15.96
N PRO A 209 1.77 -10.51 -16.56
CA PRO A 209 2.75 -11.43 -17.10
C PRO A 209 3.20 -12.49 -16.08
N SER A 210 3.42 -13.71 -16.52
CA SER A 210 3.94 -14.78 -15.65
C SER A 210 5.41 -14.59 -15.29
N PHE A 211 6.16 -13.89 -16.16
CA PHE A 211 7.58 -13.61 -15.95
C PHE A 211 7.83 -12.10 -15.81
N PRO A 212 8.38 -11.64 -14.67
CA PRO A 212 8.68 -10.24 -14.44
C PRO A 212 9.99 -9.85 -15.15
N LEU A 213 9.90 -9.10 -16.24
CA LEU A 213 11.08 -8.62 -16.98
C LEU A 213 11.97 -7.69 -16.14
N LEU A 214 11.42 -7.06 -15.11
CA LEU A 214 12.20 -6.21 -14.19
C LEU A 214 13.02 -6.99 -13.16
N TRP A 215 12.89 -8.31 -13.07
CA TRP A 215 13.65 -9.10 -12.09
C TRP A 215 15.16 -8.85 -12.12
N PRO A 216 15.86 -8.90 -13.29
CA PRO A 216 17.29 -8.59 -13.33
C PRO A 216 17.60 -7.15 -12.91
N ALA A 217 16.77 -6.19 -13.31
CA ALA A 217 16.93 -4.79 -12.92
C ALA A 217 16.76 -4.58 -11.40
N VAL A 218 15.84 -5.31 -10.76
CA VAL A 218 15.68 -5.27 -9.30
C VAL A 218 16.93 -5.84 -8.59
N GLN A 219 17.54 -6.92 -9.11
CA GLN A 219 18.77 -7.45 -8.54
C GLN A 219 19.94 -6.45 -8.66
N LEU A 220 20.07 -5.80 -9.83
CA LEU A 220 21.04 -4.73 -10.03
C LEU A 220 20.76 -3.55 -9.08
N TYR A 221 19.51 -3.13 -8.95
CA TYR A 221 19.09 -2.06 -8.04
C TYR A 221 19.47 -2.36 -6.59
N LYS A 222 19.28 -3.59 -6.13
CA LYS A 222 19.71 -4.02 -4.78
C LYS A 222 21.20 -3.81 -4.58
N GLY A 223 22.03 -4.14 -5.57
CA GLY A 223 23.46 -3.88 -5.54
C GLY A 223 23.81 -2.40 -5.48
N LEU A 224 23.19 -1.56 -6.34
CA LEU A 224 23.40 -0.11 -6.36
C LEU A 224 22.94 0.56 -5.06
N ARG A 225 21.86 0.08 -4.46
CA ARG A 225 21.37 0.57 -3.16
C ARG A 225 22.38 0.31 -2.04
N LEU A 226 23.03 -0.84 -2.02
CA LEU A 226 24.13 -1.11 -1.08
C LEU A 226 25.27 -0.10 -1.22
N LEU A 227 25.50 0.42 -2.44
CA LEU A 227 26.50 1.44 -2.75
C LEU A 227 25.98 2.88 -2.59
N ARG A 228 24.72 3.08 -2.15
CA ARG A 228 24.05 4.38 -2.02
C ARG A 228 23.95 5.18 -3.33
N MET A 229 23.91 4.50 -4.47
CA MET A 229 23.86 5.09 -5.83
C MET A 229 22.46 5.06 -6.48
N ASP A 230 21.40 4.91 -5.68
CA ASP A 230 20.03 4.65 -6.15
C ASP A 230 19.20 5.93 -6.39
N SER A 231 19.67 7.10 -5.96
CA SER A 231 18.87 8.33 -5.95
C SER A 231 18.44 8.81 -7.34
N TRP A 232 19.27 8.65 -8.38
CA TRP A 232 18.89 9.09 -9.72
C TRP A 232 17.82 8.21 -10.38
N LEU A 233 17.80 6.91 -10.06
CA LEU A 233 16.79 5.98 -10.54
C LEU A 233 15.41 6.31 -9.97
N LYS A 234 15.32 6.64 -8.68
CA LYS A 234 14.08 7.04 -8.02
C LYS A 234 13.43 8.25 -8.72
N ASN A 235 14.22 9.26 -9.04
CA ASN A 235 13.74 10.48 -9.69
C ASN A 235 13.18 10.26 -11.12
N GLY A 236 13.66 9.25 -11.83
CA GLY A 236 13.18 8.90 -13.17
C GLY A 236 11.81 8.18 -13.18
N LEU A 237 11.49 7.47 -12.11
CA LEU A 237 10.29 6.64 -12.01
C LEU A 237 9.01 7.45 -11.72
N VAL A 238 9.13 8.57 -11.01
CA VAL A 238 7.99 9.38 -10.59
C VAL A 238 7.70 10.47 -11.63
N PRO A 239 6.42 10.70 -12.02
CA PRO A 239 6.05 11.83 -12.87
C PRO A 239 6.48 13.17 -12.26
N ALA A 240 6.87 14.15 -13.11
CA ALA A 240 7.41 15.43 -12.65
C ALA A 240 6.48 16.16 -11.67
N SER A 241 5.17 16.09 -11.89
CA SER A 241 4.13 16.68 -11.03
C SER A 241 4.10 16.11 -9.60
N TYR A 242 4.65 14.91 -9.37
CA TYR A 242 4.63 14.24 -8.06
C TYR A 242 6.02 14.08 -7.44
N ARG A 243 7.09 14.58 -8.07
CA ARG A 243 8.48 14.43 -7.58
C ARG A 243 8.70 15.07 -6.21
N THR A 244 8.12 16.25 -5.98
CA THR A 244 8.20 16.92 -4.67
C THR A 244 7.55 16.07 -3.57
N GLN A 245 6.39 15.49 -3.86
CA GLN A 245 5.69 14.59 -2.93
C GLN A 245 6.48 13.30 -2.70
N ALA A 246 7.04 12.71 -3.75
CA ALA A 246 7.85 11.51 -3.65
C ALA A 246 9.19 11.75 -2.92
N GLY A 247 9.84 12.91 -3.15
CA GLY A 247 11.08 13.29 -2.44
C GLY A 247 10.87 13.48 -0.94
N GLY A 248 9.68 13.89 -0.52
CA GLY A 248 9.29 13.99 0.89
C GLY A 248 8.99 12.64 1.58
N LEU A 249 9.06 11.52 0.86
CA LEU A 249 8.80 10.18 1.42
C LEU A 249 10.04 9.54 2.08
N ASP A 250 11.26 9.98 1.73
CA ASP A 250 12.47 9.50 2.40
C ASP A 250 12.60 10.22 3.75
N ILE A 251 12.44 9.47 4.83
CA ILE A 251 12.58 9.93 6.21
C ILE A 251 13.81 9.22 6.78
N SER A 252 14.92 9.97 6.86
CA SER A 252 16.21 9.51 7.44
C SER A 252 16.16 9.45 8.96
#